data_169e136a38a46a7406f9f1e65556b963
#
_entry.id   169e136a38a46a7406f9f1e65556b963
#
_cell.length_a   1.000
_cell.length_b   1.000
_cell.length_c   1.000
_cell.angle_alpha   90.00
_cell.angle_beta   90.00
_cell.angle_gamma   90.00
#
_symmetry.space_group_name_H-M   'P 1'
#
loop_
_entity.id
_entity.type
_entity.pdbx_description
1 polymer ?
#
loop_
_entity_poly.entity_id
_entity_poly.type
_entity_poly.pdbx_seq_one_letter_code
_entity_poly.pdbx_strand_id
1 'polypeptide(L)'
;VALIIESKYGSALPVFRDPDQLNIADLAALVASTTDAAKNGKVPVAMLSGATTTVFDLTTYSMSSATPLLFPNQVTSVTIGYESATTKIVSLTIDLNFCDFYDGALLLDALVASL
;
A
#
# COMPACT_ATOMS: atom_id res chain seq x y z
N VAL A 1 -5.66 0.84 -5.59
CA VAL A 1 -4.68 0.74 -4.50
C VAL A 1 -3.47 1.58 -4.85
N ALA A 2 -3.05 2.45 -3.95
CA ALA A 2 -1.81 3.20 -4.09
C ALA A 2 -0.69 2.53 -3.30
N LEU A 3 0.51 2.60 -3.82
CA LEU A 3 1.73 2.18 -3.14
C LEU A 3 2.60 3.40 -2.90
N ILE A 4 3.12 3.58 -1.69
CA ILE A 4 4.06 4.67 -1.43
C ILE A 4 5.46 4.24 -1.83
N ILE A 5 6.08 5.04 -2.69
CA ILE A 5 7.45 4.85 -3.16
C ILE A 5 8.26 6.10 -2.88
N GLU A 6 9.30 5.95 -2.06
CA GLU A 6 10.22 7.03 -1.73
C GLU A 6 11.37 7.09 -2.74
N SER A 7 11.76 8.30 -3.12
CA SER A 7 12.90 8.53 -4.00
C SER A 7 13.59 9.86 -3.67
N LYS A 8 14.71 10.11 -4.32
CA LYS A 8 15.39 11.41 -4.23
C LYS A 8 14.57 12.59 -4.76
N TYR A 9 13.51 12.32 -5.51
CA TYR A 9 12.57 13.31 -6.01
C TYR A 9 11.36 13.52 -5.10
N GLY A 10 11.35 12.87 -3.94
CA GLY A 10 10.24 12.86 -3.00
C GLY A 10 9.43 11.57 -3.05
N SER A 11 8.30 11.58 -2.33
CA SER A 11 7.37 10.45 -2.29
C SER A 11 6.46 10.46 -3.50
N ALA A 12 6.26 9.30 -4.11
CA ALA A 12 5.26 9.08 -5.15
C ALA A 12 4.22 8.07 -4.65
N LEU A 13 2.97 8.26 -5.05
CA LEU A 13 1.86 7.37 -4.73
C LEU A 13 1.20 6.87 -6.02
N PRO A 14 1.88 6.05 -6.82
CA PRO A 14 1.25 5.48 -8.00
C PRO A 14 0.07 4.60 -7.63
N VAL A 15 -1.01 4.73 -8.40
CA VAL A 15 -2.26 3.99 -8.20
C VAL A 15 -2.33 2.84 -9.17
N PHE A 16 -2.53 1.64 -8.63
CA PHE A 16 -2.77 0.43 -9.42
C PHE A 16 -4.27 0.17 -9.44
N ARG A 17 -4.88 0.33 -10.61
CA ARG A 17 -6.32 0.16 -10.77
C ARG A 17 -6.65 -1.31 -10.93
N ASP A 18 -7.69 -1.75 -10.21
CA ASP A 18 -8.21 -3.12 -10.30
C ASP A 18 -7.10 -4.20 -10.25
N PRO A 19 -6.21 -4.17 -9.25
CA PRO A 19 -5.08 -5.10 -9.19
C PRO A 19 -5.50 -6.56 -9.08
N ASP A 20 -6.73 -6.82 -8.64
CA ASP A 20 -7.35 -8.14 -8.60
C ASP A 20 -7.62 -8.76 -9.98
N GLN A 21 -7.63 -7.95 -11.03
CA GLN A 21 -7.79 -8.41 -12.42
C GLN A 21 -6.48 -8.95 -13.02
N LEU A 22 -5.35 -8.74 -12.37
CA LEU A 22 -4.05 -9.23 -12.79
C LEU A 22 -3.64 -10.46 -11.99
N ASN A 23 -2.94 -11.39 -12.60
CA ASN A 23 -2.29 -12.45 -11.84
C ASN A 23 -1.08 -11.88 -11.06
N ILE A 24 -0.58 -12.64 -10.09
CA ILE A 24 0.49 -12.17 -9.20
C ILE A 24 1.76 -11.84 -9.99
N ALA A 25 2.10 -12.63 -11.01
CA ALA A 25 3.31 -12.40 -11.80
C ALA A 25 3.23 -11.09 -12.60
N ASP A 26 2.10 -10.82 -13.24
CA ASP A 26 1.88 -9.59 -14.01
C ASP A 26 1.81 -8.38 -13.10
N LEU A 27 1.15 -8.50 -11.95
CA LEU A 27 1.08 -7.43 -10.95
C LEU A 27 2.48 -7.12 -10.41
N ALA A 28 3.27 -8.13 -10.07
CA ALA A 28 4.64 -7.94 -9.60
C ALA A 28 5.51 -7.23 -10.64
N ALA A 29 5.38 -7.59 -11.91
CA ALA A 29 6.10 -6.92 -13.00
C ALA A 29 5.69 -5.46 -13.13
N LEU A 30 4.39 -5.16 -13.05
CA LEU A 30 3.86 -3.80 -13.09
C LEU A 30 4.35 -2.97 -11.90
N VAL A 31 4.35 -3.52 -10.70
CA VAL A 31 4.85 -2.86 -9.49
C VAL A 31 6.34 -2.58 -9.64
N ALA A 32 7.13 -3.53 -10.12
CA ALA A 32 8.57 -3.34 -10.30
C ALA A 32 8.88 -2.22 -11.31
N SER A 33 8.22 -2.22 -12.47
CA SER A 33 8.42 -1.19 -13.49
C SER A 33 7.96 0.19 -13.02
N THR A 34 6.86 0.26 -12.29
CA THR A 34 6.34 1.51 -11.72
C THR A 34 7.27 2.03 -10.62
N THR A 35 7.83 1.16 -9.81
CA THR A 35 8.81 1.53 -8.78
C THR A 35 10.06 2.14 -9.41
N ASP A 36 10.58 1.55 -10.48
CA ASP A 36 11.72 2.12 -11.22
C ASP A 36 11.38 3.48 -11.81
N ALA A 37 10.21 3.63 -12.40
CA ALA A 37 9.74 4.91 -12.93
C ALA A 37 9.64 5.98 -11.83
N ALA A 38 9.10 5.61 -10.67
CA ALA A 38 8.97 6.51 -9.51
C ALA A 38 10.34 6.96 -8.99
N LYS A 39 11.30 6.05 -8.89
CA LYS A 39 12.67 6.36 -8.47
C LYS A 39 13.40 7.29 -9.43
N ASN A 40 12.97 7.34 -10.68
CA ASN A 40 13.49 8.25 -11.71
C ASN A 40 12.61 9.49 -11.91
N GLY A 41 11.60 9.71 -11.07
CA GLY A 41 10.68 10.83 -11.15
C GLY A 41 9.75 10.82 -12.36
N LYS A 42 9.44 9.65 -12.91
CA LYS A 42 8.72 9.48 -14.18
C LYS A 42 7.42 8.68 -14.06
N VAL A 43 6.67 8.86 -12.98
CA VAL A 43 5.37 8.19 -12.85
C VAL A 43 4.37 8.83 -13.81
N PRO A 44 3.64 8.04 -14.63
CA PRO A 44 2.58 8.57 -15.50
C PRO A 44 1.50 9.30 -14.68
N VAL A 45 1.07 10.45 -15.18
CA VAL A 45 0.04 11.28 -14.50
C VAL A 45 -1.26 10.50 -14.30
N ALA A 46 -1.61 9.61 -15.22
CA ALA A 46 -2.80 8.77 -15.10
C ALA A 46 -2.78 7.85 -13.87
N MET A 47 -1.61 7.57 -13.31
CA MET A 47 -1.45 6.72 -12.11
C MET A 47 -1.43 7.52 -10.81
N LEU A 48 -1.69 8.82 -10.81
CA LEU A 48 -1.54 9.68 -9.63
C LEU A 48 -2.85 10.02 -8.92
N SER A 49 -3.96 9.39 -9.29
CA SER A 49 -5.26 9.67 -8.70
C SER A 49 -6.20 8.46 -8.68
N GLY A 50 -7.20 8.52 -7.82
CA GLY A 50 -8.29 7.54 -7.78
C GLY A 50 -8.09 6.37 -6.82
N ALA A 51 -7.08 6.42 -5.95
CA ALA A 51 -6.91 5.39 -4.93
C ALA A 51 -7.89 5.58 -3.77
N THR A 52 -8.35 4.46 -3.21
CA THR A 52 -9.15 4.41 -1.99
C THR A 52 -8.40 3.77 -0.83
N THR A 53 -7.31 3.08 -1.11
CA THR A 53 -6.45 2.40 -0.15
C THR A 53 -4.99 2.65 -0.50
N THR A 54 -4.17 2.88 0.51
CA THR A 54 -2.71 3.03 0.36
C THR A 54 -1.98 1.91 1.09
N VAL A 55 -0.92 1.41 0.49
CA VAL A 55 -0.02 0.43 1.11
C VAL A 55 1.32 1.09 1.41
N PHE A 56 1.75 0.96 2.67
CA PHE A 56 3.06 1.34 3.16
C PHE A 56 3.90 0.09 3.42
N ASP A 57 4.93 -0.12 2.65
CA ASP A 57 5.90 -1.18 2.92
C ASP A 57 7.10 -0.61 3.68
N LEU A 58 7.17 -0.90 4.98
CA LEU A 58 8.23 -0.45 5.88
C LEU A 58 9.36 -1.47 6.03
N THR A 59 9.26 -2.61 5.38
CA THR A 59 10.23 -3.70 5.57
C THR A 59 11.63 -3.33 5.09
N THR A 60 11.73 -2.47 4.09
CA THR A 60 13.02 -1.96 3.58
C THR A 60 13.73 -1.04 4.57
N TYR A 61 13.02 -0.49 5.53
CA TYR A 61 13.56 0.43 6.56
C TYR A 61 13.78 -0.24 7.90
N SER A 62 13.55 -1.54 8.00
CA SER A 62 13.61 -2.29 9.27
C SER A 62 12.71 -1.71 10.37
N MET A 63 11.61 -1.08 9.98
CA MET A 63 10.64 -0.48 10.89
C MET A 63 9.50 -1.46 11.16
N SER A 64 9.14 -1.62 12.44
CA SER A 64 8.10 -2.56 12.85
C SER A 64 6.70 -2.05 12.56
N SER A 65 6.46 -0.76 12.75
CA SER A 65 5.12 -0.18 12.57
C SER A 65 5.19 1.32 12.32
N ALA A 66 4.10 1.84 11.79
CA ALA A 66 3.84 3.26 11.68
C ALA A 66 2.34 3.48 11.85
N THR A 67 1.95 4.72 12.18
CA THR A 67 0.54 5.13 12.26
C THR A 67 0.31 6.23 11.22
N PRO A 68 0.09 5.86 9.96
CA PRO A 68 -0.10 6.85 8.91
C PRO A 68 -1.47 7.52 9.04
N LEU A 69 -1.54 8.78 8.63
CA LEU A 69 -2.80 9.44 8.37
C LEU A 69 -3.35 8.97 7.03
N LEU A 70 -4.68 8.92 6.94
CA LEU A 70 -5.33 8.62 5.66
C LEU A 70 -5.19 9.82 4.72
N PHE A 71 -4.85 9.54 3.46
CA PHE A 71 -4.87 10.58 2.44
C PHE A 71 -6.31 10.99 2.12
N PRO A 72 -6.54 12.22 1.61
CA PRO A 72 -7.88 12.64 1.22
C PRO A 72 -8.55 11.66 0.27
N ASN A 73 -9.84 11.40 0.49
CA ASN A 73 -10.66 10.46 -0.28
C ASN A 73 -10.25 8.99 -0.17
N GLN A 74 -9.41 8.65 0.80
CA GLN A 74 -9.06 7.25 1.07
C GLN A 74 -9.78 6.74 2.32
N VAL A 75 -10.12 5.45 2.29
CA VAL A 75 -10.89 4.78 3.34
C VAL A 75 -9.99 3.96 4.25
N THR A 76 -8.93 3.39 3.69
CA THR A 76 -8.03 2.49 4.42
C THR A 76 -6.57 2.77 4.09
N SER A 77 -5.70 2.38 5.02
CA SER A 77 -4.26 2.34 4.81
C SER A 77 -3.71 1.07 5.44
N VAL A 78 -2.92 0.33 4.69
CA VAL A 78 -2.28 -0.91 5.13
C VAL A 78 -0.80 -0.64 5.32
N THR A 79 -0.27 -1.00 6.48
CA THR A 79 1.16 -0.89 6.78
C THR A 79 1.75 -2.29 6.95
N ILE A 80 2.84 -2.57 6.26
CA ILE A 80 3.58 -3.83 6.40
C ILE A 80 4.89 -3.50 7.10
N GLY A 81 5.00 -3.94 8.35
CA GLY A 81 6.18 -3.71 9.20
C GLY A 81 7.12 -4.91 9.22
N TYR A 82 8.38 -4.64 9.55
CA TYR A 82 9.41 -5.64 9.73
C TYR A 82 9.50 -6.06 11.21
N GLU A 83 9.45 -7.35 11.47
CA GLU A 83 9.71 -7.89 12.80
C GLU A 83 10.96 -8.76 12.79
N SER A 84 11.08 -9.66 11.82
CA SER A 84 12.26 -10.52 11.63
C SER A 84 12.35 -10.94 10.16
N ALA A 85 13.38 -11.73 9.82
CA ALA A 85 13.53 -12.27 8.47
C ALA A 85 12.35 -13.14 8.02
N THR A 86 11.57 -13.69 8.96
CA THR A 86 10.47 -14.62 8.69
C THR A 86 9.11 -14.08 9.13
N THR A 87 9.05 -12.95 9.84
CA THR A 87 7.82 -12.42 10.44
C THR A 87 7.63 -10.96 10.08
N LYS A 88 6.43 -10.61 9.65
CA LYS A 88 6.01 -9.24 9.35
C LYS A 88 4.79 -8.87 10.17
N ILE A 89 4.62 -7.58 10.41
CA ILE A 89 3.46 -7.04 11.13
C ILE A 89 2.60 -6.29 10.12
N VAL A 90 1.34 -6.67 10.01
CA VAL A 90 0.37 -5.98 9.15
C VAL A 90 -0.57 -5.17 10.02
N SER A 91 -0.65 -3.88 9.74
CA SER A 91 -1.53 -2.95 10.45
C SER A 91 -2.49 -2.30 9.47
N LEU A 92 -3.71 -2.03 9.93
CA LEU A 92 -4.75 -1.41 9.14
C LEU A 92 -5.26 -0.16 9.82
N THR A 93 -5.30 0.95 9.08
CA THR A 93 -5.98 2.19 9.49
C THR A 93 -7.26 2.33 8.66
N ILE A 94 -8.36 2.64 9.30
CA ILE A 94 -9.67 2.77 8.66
C ILE A 94 -10.30 4.12 8.97
N ASP A 95 -11.14 4.60 8.06
CA ASP A 95 -11.99 5.75 8.29
C ASP A 95 -13.34 5.28 8.85
N LEU A 96 -13.64 5.66 10.09
CA LEU A 96 -14.86 5.26 10.78
C LEU A 96 -16.14 5.88 10.19
N ASN A 97 -16.02 6.80 9.25
CA ASN A 97 -17.17 7.30 8.50
C ASN A 97 -17.66 6.30 7.42
N PHE A 98 -16.82 5.35 7.02
CA PHE A 98 -17.12 4.41 5.95
C PHE A 98 -17.22 2.96 6.43
N CYS A 99 -16.54 2.61 7.51
CA CYS A 99 -16.57 1.26 8.07
C CYS A 99 -16.37 1.31 9.58
N ASP A 100 -16.88 0.31 10.28
CA ASP A 100 -16.69 0.17 11.73
C ASP A 100 -15.46 -0.70 12.06
N PHE A 101 -15.18 -0.85 13.35
CA PHE A 101 -14.06 -1.68 13.82
C PHE A 101 -14.22 -3.15 13.44
N TYR A 102 -15.45 -3.65 13.39
CA TYR A 102 -15.71 -5.03 13.00
C TYR A 102 -15.36 -5.28 11.53
N ASP A 103 -15.78 -4.37 10.65
CA ASP A 103 -15.43 -4.42 9.23
C ASP A 103 -13.91 -4.37 9.04
N GLY A 104 -13.23 -3.48 9.77
CA GLY A 104 -11.78 -3.38 9.75
C GLY A 104 -11.09 -4.65 10.23
N ALA A 105 -11.59 -5.27 11.30
CA ALA A 105 -11.05 -6.52 11.81
C ALA A 105 -11.21 -7.67 10.81
N LEU A 106 -12.36 -7.76 10.14
CA LEU A 106 -12.59 -8.75 9.09
C LEU A 106 -11.65 -8.57 7.89
N LEU A 107 -11.45 -7.33 7.48
CA LEU A 107 -10.52 -7.02 6.38
C LEU A 107 -9.09 -7.39 6.75
N LEU A 108 -8.64 -7.02 7.94
CA LEU A 108 -7.29 -7.34 8.40
C LEU A 108 -7.07 -8.85 8.50
N ASP A 109 -8.05 -9.57 9.02
CA ASP A 109 -8.00 -11.03 9.14
C ASP A 109 -7.90 -11.70 7.76
N ALA A 110 -8.66 -11.22 6.80
CA ALA A 110 -8.60 -11.70 5.41
C ALA A 110 -7.25 -11.40 4.75
N LEU A 111 -6.69 -10.21 4.98
CA LEU A 111 -5.37 -9.84 4.48
C LEU A 111 -4.29 -10.77 5.03
N VAL A 112 -4.27 -11.00 6.32
CA VAL A 112 -3.28 -11.87 6.97
C VAL A 112 -3.41 -13.31 6.48
N ALA A 113 -4.63 -13.81 6.32
CA ALA A 113 -4.88 -15.17 5.82
C ALA A 113 -4.42 -15.36 4.35
N SER A 114 -4.36 -14.29 3.57
CA SER A 114 -3.96 -14.34 2.15
C SER A 114 -2.45 -14.26 1.92
N LEU A 115 -1.70 -13.95 2.95
CA LEU A 115 -0.24 -13.74 2.85
C LEU A 115 0.60 -15.03 3.02
#